data_1e8b5147f74ba702591fdd67ac265387
#
_entry.id   1e8b5147f74ba702591fdd67ac265387
#
_cell.length_a   1.000
_cell.length_b   1.000
_cell.length_c   1.000
_cell.angle_alpha   90.00
_cell.angle_beta   90.00
_cell.angle_gamma   90.00
#
_symmetry.space_group_name_H-M   'P 1'
#
loop_
_entity.id
_entity.type
_entity.pdbx_description
1 polymer ?
#
loop_
_entity_poly.entity_id
_entity_poly.type
_entity_poly.pdbx_seq_one_letter_code
_entity_poly.pdbx_strand_id
1 'polypeptide(L)'
;MPATACRPPSRRSLGHRAATLAAGIVLTVQPALAESVLRIAMTAADIPTTTGMPNNGFEGMRFLGYPVFESLVLWDLTRTDRPAGLRPGLAERWEQSTENGKTWIFHLRRGVTFHDGTPFDADAVIWNLDRYFKADSPHYELQGAGITRARASLLESYAKIDDHTVSITSSVVASYFPFMTAYILFTAPASFEKAGRDWAKVAMLPAAGTGPFRIERVAPRESVVLARHDGYWDRDRTAKVDKVRLAPIPEANARIAALRAGQVDWIEAPAPDGIASLKQAGFAVTTGSYPHVWPWFYNIGAVGSPLKDVRVRQALNYCIDRDGMTAYLSGTAEPAVGWLKASDPNFGTPANRYGFDPAKGKALLAEAGYGGAKPLAFKVMISTSGSGQMQPLPMNEFLQENLRQACGVEVAFIVSEWQVLFSSLRSAPDAPSLQGAMALNVSSPSSDSSVMARYFSSVNIPPKGFNFEHWKDEVFDASLKTLSESSDPAEIAAATRAAHERLVDNPPWLFVVHDLNPRAMSPRVQGFVSPQSWFVDLTRVSLK
;
A
#
# COMPACT_ATOMS: atom_id res chain seq x y z
N MET A 1 44.75 -51.81 -61.84
CA MET A 1 44.54 -52.72 -62.98
C MET A 1 43.02 -52.94 -63.11
N PRO A 2 42.50 -53.15 -64.32
CA PRO A 2 42.04 -52.08 -65.24
C PRO A 2 40.47 -52.15 -65.35
N ALA A 3 39.96 -51.05 -65.71
CA ALA A 3 39.24 -50.74 -66.97
C ALA A 3 38.22 -51.74 -67.49
N THR A 4 37.01 -51.31 -67.70
CA THR A 4 36.48 -51.28 -69.08
C THR A 4 35.16 -50.44 -69.17
N ALA A 5 35.16 -49.57 -70.14
CA ALA A 5 34.06 -48.78 -70.59
C ALA A 5 33.13 -49.60 -71.51
N CYS A 6 31.87 -49.18 -71.56
CA CYS A 6 31.10 -49.31 -72.81
C CYS A 6 29.95 -48.26 -72.90
N ARG A 7 29.94 -47.55 -73.98
CA ARG A 7 28.93 -46.58 -74.46
C ARG A 7 28.01 -47.25 -75.51
N PRO A 8 27.00 -46.51 -76.06
CA PRO A 8 25.58 -46.43 -75.81
C PRO A 8 24.73 -47.14 -76.90
N PRO A 9 23.44 -46.97 -76.96
CA PRO A 9 22.90 -46.13 -78.03
C PRO A 9 21.65 -45.28 -77.75
N SER A 10 21.45 -44.35 -78.63
CA SER A 10 20.50 -43.27 -78.79
C SER A 10 19.10 -43.62 -79.22
N ARG A 11 18.22 -42.61 -79.06
CA ARG A 11 16.98 -42.23 -79.79
C ARG A 11 15.67 -42.61 -79.10
N ARG A 12 14.66 -41.77 -78.95
CA ARG A 12 14.06 -40.65 -79.68
C ARG A 12 12.93 -40.04 -78.84
N SER A 13 12.81 -38.71 -78.97
CA SER A 13 11.73 -37.78 -78.67
C SER A 13 10.29 -38.28 -78.65
N LEU A 14 9.50 -37.87 -77.67
CA LEU A 14 8.13 -37.33 -77.87
C LEU A 14 7.85 -36.34 -76.74
N GLY A 15 7.55 -35.10 -77.13
CA GLY A 15 7.26 -34.04 -76.15
C GLY A 15 5.84 -34.13 -75.66
N HIS A 16 5.73 -33.89 -74.32
CA HIS A 16 4.45 -33.41 -73.73
C HIS A 16 4.81 -32.25 -72.82
N ARG A 17 4.39 -31.07 -73.17
CA ARG A 17 4.44 -29.87 -72.31
C ARG A 17 3.37 -30.06 -71.20
N ALA A 18 3.82 -30.40 -69.99
CA ALA A 18 3.02 -30.24 -68.79
C ALA A 18 3.43 -28.91 -68.13
N ALA A 19 2.55 -27.91 -68.18
CA ALA A 19 2.68 -26.66 -67.45
C ALA A 19 2.37 -26.93 -65.99
N THR A 20 3.41 -26.99 -65.17
CA THR A 20 3.27 -27.08 -63.70
C THR A 20 3.06 -25.67 -63.17
N LEU A 21 1.80 -25.34 -62.78
CA LEU A 21 1.49 -24.17 -61.98
C LEU A 21 2.13 -24.41 -60.57
N ALA A 22 3.24 -23.77 -60.28
CA ALA A 22 3.74 -23.65 -58.91
C ALA A 22 2.92 -22.58 -58.19
N ALA A 23 1.90 -23.02 -57.44
CA ALA A 23 1.22 -22.17 -56.46
C ALA A 23 2.18 -21.88 -55.32
N GLY A 24 2.84 -20.73 -55.36
CA GLY A 24 3.65 -20.23 -54.25
C GLY A 24 2.74 -19.89 -53.06
N ILE A 25 2.73 -20.73 -52.02
CA ILE A 25 2.14 -20.38 -50.73
C ILE A 25 3.07 -19.33 -50.13
N VAL A 26 2.69 -18.06 -50.22
CA VAL A 26 3.31 -16.98 -49.45
C VAL A 26 2.83 -17.14 -48.01
N LEU A 27 3.61 -17.84 -47.19
CA LEU A 27 3.48 -17.80 -45.74
C LEU A 27 3.83 -16.36 -45.31
N THR A 28 2.82 -15.53 -45.10
CA THR A 28 2.98 -14.27 -44.38
C THR A 28 3.29 -14.62 -42.93
N VAL A 29 4.57 -14.63 -42.60
CA VAL A 29 5.04 -14.61 -41.22
C VAL A 29 4.63 -13.25 -40.69
N GLN A 30 3.46 -13.17 -40.02
CA GLN A 30 3.16 -12.02 -39.18
C GLN A 30 4.23 -11.96 -38.09
N PRO A 31 4.94 -10.84 -37.94
CA PRO A 31 5.85 -10.70 -36.82
C PRO A 31 5.00 -10.85 -35.54
N ALA A 32 5.27 -11.89 -34.77
CA ALA A 32 4.72 -11.98 -33.44
C ALA A 32 5.18 -10.70 -32.70
N LEU A 33 4.24 -9.82 -32.38
CA LEU A 33 4.52 -8.65 -31.56
C LEU A 33 5.15 -9.20 -30.26
N ALA A 34 6.36 -8.75 -29.96
CA ALA A 34 7.03 -9.17 -28.73
C ALA A 34 6.14 -8.79 -27.54
N GLU A 35 5.92 -9.75 -26.64
CA GLU A 35 5.11 -9.57 -25.46
C GLU A 35 5.59 -8.38 -24.63
N SER A 36 4.71 -7.45 -24.30
CA SER A 36 5.02 -6.27 -23.50
C SER A 36 5.01 -6.62 -22.02
N VAL A 37 6.18 -6.62 -21.37
CA VAL A 37 6.34 -6.95 -19.96
C VAL A 37 6.83 -5.73 -19.18
N LEU A 38 5.98 -5.20 -18.30
CA LEU A 38 6.33 -4.16 -17.33
C LEU A 38 7.02 -4.80 -16.11
N ARG A 39 8.27 -4.46 -15.87
CA ARG A 39 9.08 -5.03 -14.77
C ARG A 39 9.22 -4.00 -13.65
N ILE A 40 8.68 -4.31 -12.46
CA ILE A 40 8.65 -3.43 -11.29
C ILE A 40 9.51 -4.02 -10.18
N ALA A 41 10.45 -3.22 -9.66
CA ALA A 41 11.20 -3.54 -8.45
C ALA A 41 10.53 -2.89 -7.22
N MET A 42 10.13 -3.75 -6.29
CA MET A 42 9.50 -3.36 -5.02
C MET A 42 10.55 -3.13 -3.93
N THR A 43 10.18 -2.35 -2.89
CA THR A 43 11.01 -2.15 -1.70
C THR A 43 10.94 -3.32 -0.72
N ALA A 44 9.92 -4.17 -0.85
CA ALA A 44 9.71 -5.34 -0.01
C ALA A 44 10.88 -6.34 -0.11
N ALA A 45 11.12 -7.08 0.97
CA ALA A 45 12.16 -8.12 1.02
C ALA A 45 11.72 -9.44 0.39
N ASP A 46 10.43 -9.64 0.16
CA ASP A 46 9.85 -10.82 -0.46
C ASP A 46 8.63 -10.43 -1.33
N ILE A 47 8.17 -11.36 -2.16
CA ILE A 47 6.90 -11.20 -2.87
C ILE A 47 5.74 -11.14 -1.86
N PRO A 48 4.68 -10.35 -2.13
CA PRO A 48 3.48 -10.37 -1.31
C PRO A 48 2.78 -11.73 -1.38
N THR A 49 2.03 -12.09 -0.33
CA THR A 49 1.18 -13.29 -0.36
C THR A 49 0.13 -13.20 -1.48
N THR A 50 -0.12 -14.31 -2.14
CA THR A 50 -0.94 -14.42 -3.35
C THR A 50 -2.31 -15.02 -3.10
N THR A 51 -2.73 -15.12 -1.83
CA THR A 51 -4.02 -15.72 -1.43
C THR A 51 -5.24 -14.80 -1.62
N GLY A 52 -5.01 -13.52 -1.93
CA GLY A 52 -6.06 -12.52 -2.10
C GLY A 52 -5.97 -11.35 -1.13
N MET A 53 -5.39 -11.55 0.06
CA MET A 53 -5.02 -10.46 0.96
C MET A 53 -3.50 -10.42 1.10
N PRO A 54 -2.81 -9.60 0.27
CA PRO A 54 -1.35 -9.56 0.30
C PRO A 54 -0.83 -8.93 1.59
N ASN A 55 0.24 -9.51 2.11
CA ASN A 55 1.08 -8.92 3.15
C ASN A 55 2.00 -7.83 2.55
N ASN A 56 3.09 -7.48 3.22
CA ASN A 56 4.03 -6.42 2.81
C ASN A 56 3.36 -5.04 2.73
N GLY A 57 2.38 -4.79 3.62
CA GLY A 57 1.74 -3.50 3.78
C GLY A 57 1.00 -3.05 2.51
N PHE A 58 1.10 -1.76 2.22
CA PHE A 58 0.41 -1.19 1.07
C PHE A 58 1.11 -1.47 -0.28
N GLU A 59 2.40 -1.77 -0.30
CA GLU A 59 3.08 -2.12 -1.54
C GLU A 59 2.55 -3.44 -2.11
N GLY A 60 2.30 -4.43 -1.23
CA GLY A 60 1.62 -5.66 -1.63
C GLY A 60 0.19 -5.41 -2.14
N MET A 61 -0.56 -4.55 -1.46
CA MET A 61 -1.90 -4.14 -1.91
C MET A 61 -1.86 -3.41 -3.26
N ARG A 62 -0.87 -2.51 -3.46
CA ARG A 62 -0.70 -1.70 -4.67
C ARG A 62 -0.44 -2.55 -5.90
N PHE A 63 0.50 -3.48 -5.82
CA PHE A 63 1.05 -4.17 -6.99
C PHE A 63 0.46 -5.56 -7.22
N LEU A 64 -0.05 -6.22 -6.18
CA LEU A 64 -0.68 -7.52 -6.29
C LEU A 64 -2.16 -7.50 -5.91
N GLY A 65 -2.50 -6.90 -4.77
CA GLY A 65 -3.87 -6.93 -4.26
C GLY A 65 -4.85 -6.25 -5.21
N TYR A 66 -4.69 -4.97 -5.41
CA TYR A 66 -5.60 -4.14 -6.20
C TYR A 66 -5.64 -4.49 -7.70
N PRO A 67 -4.54 -4.84 -8.38
CA PRO A 67 -4.57 -5.25 -9.78
C PRO A 67 -5.19 -6.62 -10.03
N VAL A 68 -5.19 -7.53 -9.06
CA VAL A 68 -5.65 -8.92 -9.20
C VAL A 68 -6.96 -9.17 -8.48
N PHE A 69 -7.09 -8.67 -7.23
CA PHE A 69 -8.23 -8.91 -6.34
C PHE A 69 -8.93 -7.59 -6.07
N GLU A 70 -10.12 -7.42 -6.58
CA GLU A 70 -10.86 -6.19 -6.40
C GLU A 70 -11.72 -6.21 -5.14
N SER A 71 -12.23 -5.04 -4.74
CA SER A 71 -13.16 -4.81 -3.65
C SER A 71 -14.51 -4.31 -4.18
N LEU A 72 -15.51 -4.20 -3.30
CA LEU A 72 -16.84 -3.66 -3.65
C LEU A 72 -16.75 -2.24 -4.22
N VAL A 73 -15.87 -1.42 -3.64
CA VAL A 73 -15.59 -0.06 -4.10
C VAL A 73 -14.13 0.06 -4.48
N LEU A 74 -13.80 0.89 -5.46
CA LEU A 74 -12.45 1.12 -5.93
C LEU A 74 -12.02 2.57 -5.66
N TRP A 75 -10.71 2.82 -5.64
CA TRP A 75 -10.16 4.16 -5.59
C TRP A 75 -10.25 4.85 -6.96
N ASP A 76 -10.63 6.12 -6.99
CA ASP A 76 -10.49 6.96 -8.18
C ASP A 76 -9.03 7.41 -8.33
N LEU A 77 -8.26 6.68 -9.12
CA LEU A 77 -6.83 6.90 -9.38
C LEU A 77 -6.57 7.70 -10.66
N THR A 78 -7.60 8.39 -11.17
CA THR A 78 -7.52 9.11 -12.44
C THR A 78 -6.98 10.53 -12.29
N ARG A 79 -6.94 11.07 -11.07
CA ARG A 79 -6.63 12.47 -10.75
C ARG A 79 -5.36 12.60 -9.91
N THR A 80 -4.68 13.75 -10.09
CA THR A 80 -3.44 14.11 -9.38
C THR A 80 -3.59 15.33 -8.47
N ASP A 81 -4.72 16.04 -8.56
CA ASP A 81 -4.96 17.35 -7.97
C ASP A 81 -5.67 17.31 -6.60
N ARG A 82 -6.11 16.11 -6.19
CA ARG A 82 -6.80 15.90 -4.90
C ARG A 82 -6.61 14.46 -4.40
N PRO A 83 -6.79 14.20 -3.09
CA PRO A 83 -6.81 12.85 -2.55
C PRO A 83 -7.82 11.97 -3.29
N ALA A 84 -7.47 10.69 -3.51
CA ALA A 84 -8.30 9.73 -4.21
C ALA A 84 -9.59 9.48 -3.42
N GLY A 85 -10.73 9.71 -4.07
CA GLY A 85 -12.04 9.30 -3.56
C GLY A 85 -12.39 7.87 -3.96
N LEU A 86 -13.63 7.48 -3.68
CA LEU A 86 -14.16 6.17 -4.09
C LEU A 86 -14.93 6.26 -5.41
N ARG A 87 -14.91 5.15 -6.14
CA ARG A 87 -15.71 4.90 -7.34
C ARG A 87 -16.33 3.51 -7.27
N PRO A 88 -17.39 3.23 -8.05
CA PRO A 88 -17.93 1.89 -8.20
C PRO A 88 -16.87 0.87 -8.62
N GLY A 89 -16.88 -0.29 -7.94
CA GLY A 89 -16.06 -1.46 -8.21
C GLY A 89 -16.92 -2.66 -8.53
N LEU A 90 -16.78 -3.73 -7.76
CA LEU A 90 -17.63 -4.92 -7.85
C LEU A 90 -19.08 -4.63 -7.40
N ALA A 91 -19.30 -3.59 -6.60
CA ALA A 91 -20.60 -2.96 -6.45
C ALA A 91 -20.76 -1.80 -7.44
N GLU A 92 -21.85 -1.74 -8.18
CA GLU A 92 -22.16 -0.63 -9.08
C GLU A 92 -22.68 0.61 -8.35
N ARG A 93 -23.25 0.43 -7.16
CA ARG A 93 -23.67 1.49 -6.23
C ARG A 93 -23.75 0.96 -4.81
N TRP A 94 -23.74 1.88 -3.85
CA TRP A 94 -23.96 1.59 -2.44
C TRP A 94 -24.74 2.74 -1.81
N GLU A 95 -25.45 2.43 -0.73
CA GLU A 95 -26.24 3.39 0.03
C GLU A 95 -26.24 3.06 1.51
N GLN A 96 -26.34 4.08 2.34
CA GLN A 96 -26.48 3.94 3.77
C GLN A 96 -27.95 3.78 4.14
N SER A 97 -28.28 2.78 4.97
CA SER A 97 -29.64 2.58 5.47
C SER A 97 -30.09 3.75 6.33
N THR A 98 -31.26 4.27 6.07
CA THR A 98 -31.88 5.35 6.84
C THR A 98 -32.44 4.89 8.19
N GLU A 99 -32.59 3.56 8.39
CA GLU A 99 -33.17 3.00 9.61
C GLU A 99 -32.25 3.14 10.83
N ASN A 100 -30.95 2.93 10.64
CA ASN A 100 -29.99 2.91 11.74
C ASN A 100 -28.68 3.68 11.47
N GLY A 101 -28.46 4.14 10.24
CA GLY A 101 -27.24 4.83 9.83
C GLY A 101 -25.94 4.00 9.89
N LYS A 102 -26.03 2.72 10.29
CA LYS A 102 -24.87 1.82 10.45
C LYS A 102 -24.75 0.81 9.31
N THR A 103 -25.87 0.45 8.69
CA THR A 103 -25.93 -0.57 7.64
C THR A 103 -25.73 0.06 6.27
N TRP A 104 -24.83 -0.49 5.51
CA TRP A 104 -24.55 -0.13 4.13
C TRP A 104 -25.02 -1.25 3.22
N ILE A 105 -25.80 -0.91 2.18
CA ILE A 105 -26.32 -1.84 1.18
C ILE A 105 -25.48 -1.67 -0.08
N PHE A 106 -24.89 -2.76 -0.55
CA PHE A 106 -24.07 -2.80 -1.76
C PHE A 106 -24.79 -3.60 -2.84
N HIS A 107 -25.02 -2.98 -4.00
CA HIS A 107 -25.63 -3.62 -5.16
C HIS A 107 -24.52 -4.11 -6.09
N LEU A 108 -24.41 -5.42 -6.20
CA LEU A 108 -23.33 -6.08 -6.92
C LEU A 108 -23.52 -6.01 -8.44
N ARG A 109 -22.44 -5.84 -9.15
CA ARG A 109 -22.39 -5.84 -10.60
C ARG A 109 -22.74 -7.23 -11.14
N ARG A 110 -23.62 -7.28 -12.15
CA ARG A 110 -24.02 -8.54 -12.79
C ARG A 110 -23.00 -8.97 -13.85
N GLY A 111 -22.86 -10.29 -14.04
CA GLY A 111 -22.03 -10.86 -15.11
C GLY A 111 -20.51 -10.77 -14.87
N VAL A 112 -20.08 -10.41 -13.68
CA VAL A 112 -18.65 -10.47 -13.29
C VAL A 112 -18.29 -11.91 -13.00
N THR A 113 -17.12 -12.33 -13.51
CA THR A 113 -16.54 -13.65 -13.19
C THR A 113 -15.14 -13.47 -12.60
N PHE A 114 -14.76 -14.40 -11.76
CA PHE A 114 -13.37 -14.56 -11.36
C PHE A 114 -12.52 -15.04 -12.54
N HIS A 115 -11.20 -14.94 -12.42
CA HIS A 115 -10.24 -15.36 -13.46
C HIS A 115 -10.35 -16.84 -13.83
N ASP A 116 -10.93 -17.67 -12.97
CA ASP A 116 -11.16 -19.09 -13.20
C ASP A 116 -12.54 -19.38 -13.86
N GLY A 117 -13.30 -18.34 -14.18
CA GLY A 117 -14.61 -18.42 -14.81
C GLY A 117 -15.78 -18.63 -13.84
N THR A 118 -15.53 -18.81 -12.54
CA THR A 118 -16.61 -18.88 -11.55
C THR A 118 -17.29 -17.52 -11.34
N PRO A 119 -18.60 -17.46 -11.05
CA PRO A 119 -19.33 -16.21 -10.92
C PRO A 119 -18.90 -15.45 -9.64
N PHE A 120 -18.93 -14.12 -9.75
CA PHE A 120 -18.88 -13.23 -8.59
C PHE A 120 -20.32 -12.79 -8.28
N ASP A 121 -20.80 -13.17 -7.10
CA ASP A 121 -22.15 -12.91 -6.60
C ASP A 121 -22.14 -12.67 -5.10
N ALA A 122 -23.32 -12.55 -4.48
CA ALA A 122 -23.45 -12.34 -3.05
C ALA A 122 -22.89 -13.51 -2.22
N ASP A 123 -23.00 -14.75 -2.72
CA ASP A 123 -22.45 -15.92 -2.01
C ASP A 123 -20.91 -15.86 -1.96
N ALA A 124 -20.28 -15.45 -3.05
CA ALA A 124 -18.83 -15.22 -3.10
C ALA A 124 -18.38 -14.09 -2.15
N VAL A 125 -19.18 -13.01 -2.04
CA VAL A 125 -18.92 -11.93 -1.07
C VAL A 125 -19.01 -12.45 0.36
N ILE A 126 -20.10 -13.13 0.73
CA ILE A 126 -20.28 -13.68 2.08
C ILE A 126 -19.16 -14.68 2.42
N TRP A 127 -18.81 -15.56 1.47
CA TRP A 127 -17.72 -16.51 1.66
C TRP A 127 -16.39 -15.80 2.01
N ASN A 128 -16.04 -14.71 1.30
CA ASN A 128 -14.83 -13.95 1.60
C ASN A 128 -14.93 -13.15 2.92
N LEU A 129 -16.11 -12.65 3.28
CA LEU A 129 -16.30 -12.02 4.58
C LEU A 129 -16.17 -13.05 5.72
N ASP A 130 -16.73 -14.25 5.56
CA ASP A 130 -16.53 -15.37 6.51
C ASP A 130 -15.04 -15.74 6.64
N ARG A 131 -14.30 -15.77 5.53
CA ARG A 131 -12.86 -16.00 5.49
C ARG A 131 -12.08 -15.06 6.42
N TYR A 132 -12.50 -13.80 6.52
CA TYR A 132 -11.78 -12.79 7.29
C TYR A 132 -12.37 -12.51 8.67
N PHE A 133 -13.68 -12.63 8.83
CA PHE A 133 -14.37 -12.16 10.03
C PHE A 133 -14.95 -13.27 10.90
N LYS A 134 -15.09 -14.49 10.41
CA LYS A 134 -15.70 -15.61 11.13
C LYS A 134 -14.65 -16.68 11.45
N ALA A 135 -14.13 -16.65 12.69
CA ALA A 135 -13.01 -17.48 13.09
C ALA A 135 -13.31 -19.00 13.11
N ASP A 136 -14.58 -19.40 13.20
CA ASP A 136 -15.07 -20.77 13.13
C ASP A 136 -15.39 -21.22 11.70
N SER A 137 -15.19 -20.37 10.70
CA SER A 137 -15.37 -20.74 9.30
C SER A 137 -14.34 -21.77 8.85
N PRO A 138 -14.74 -22.82 8.08
CA PRO A 138 -13.83 -23.86 7.59
C PRO A 138 -12.77 -23.32 6.61
N HIS A 139 -12.95 -22.10 6.12
CA HIS A 139 -12.02 -21.41 5.21
C HIS A 139 -11.43 -20.13 5.84
N TYR A 140 -11.47 -20.00 7.18
CA TYR A 140 -10.84 -18.90 7.87
C TYR A 140 -9.34 -18.79 7.57
N GLU A 141 -8.86 -17.62 7.20
CA GLU A 141 -7.44 -17.34 6.93
C GLU A 141 -6.87 -16.39 7.97
N LEU A 142 -6.17 -16.92 8.95
CA LEU A 142 -5.65 -16.16 10.10
C LEU A 142 -4.84 -14.93 9.70
N GLN A 143 -3.94 -15.06 8.73
CA GLN A 143 -3.08 -13.95 8.29
C GLN A 143 -3.89 -12.88 7.56
N GLY A 144 -4.71 -13.26 6.60
CA GLY A 144 -5.58 -12.35 5.86
C GLY A 144 -6.61 -11.68 6.77
N ALA A 145 -7.18 -12.43 7.71
CA ALA A 145 -8.10 -11.92 8.73
C ALA A 145 -7.45 -10.83 9.58
N GLY A 146 -6.23 -11.06 10.06
CA GLY A 146 -5.49 -10.07 10.84
C GLY A 146 -5.27 -8.75 10.10
N ILE A 147 -4.98 -8.81 8.80
CA ILE A 147 -4.76 -7.63 7.95
C ILE A 147 -6.09 -6.92 7.66
N THR A 148 -7.12 -7.69 7.27
CA THR A 148 -8.43 -7.15 6.85
C THR A 148 -9.18 -6.53 8.02
N ARG A 149 -9.27 -7.23 9.16
CA ARG A 149 -9.92 -6.73 10.38
C ARG A 149 -9.32 -5.43 10.87
N ALA A 150 -8.00 -5.32 10.83
CA ALA A 150 -7.33 -4.10 11.25
C ALA A 150 -7.61 -2.91 10.31
N ARG A 151 -7.95 -3.15 9.05
CA ARG A 151 -8.31 -2.10 8.07
C ARG A 151 -9.81 -1.81 8.03
N ALA A 152 -10.65 -2.79 8.33
CA ALA A 152 -12.10 -2.68 8.41
C ALA A 152 -12.59 -2.94 9.85
N SER A 153 -11.97 -2.25 10.82
CA SER A 153 -12.16 -2.48 12.25
C SER A 153 -13.59 -2.20 12.76
N LEU A 154 -14.36 -1.41 12.01
CA LEU A 154 -15.76 -1.12 12.34
C LEU A 154 -16.75 -2.15 11.79
N LEU A 155 -16.32 -3.12 10.97
CA LEU A 155 -17.22 -4.13 10.44
C LEU A 155 -17.72 -5.03 11.58
N GLU A 156 -19.04 -5.02 11.82
CA GLU A 156 -19.71 -5.77 12.89
C GLU A 156 -20.42 -7.01 12.36
N SER A 157 -21.21 -6.84 11.29
CA SER A 157 -21.99 -7.93 10.71
C SER A 157 -22.21 -7.72 9.20
N TYR A 158 -22.63 -8.79 8.54
CA TYR A 158 -22.95 -8.76 7.12
C TYR A 158 -23.98 -9.84 6.79
N ALA A 159 -24.77 -9.61 5.72
CA ALA A 159 -25.76 -10.56 5.25
C ALA A 159 -25.96 -10.48 3.74
N LYS A 160 -26.31 -11.62 3.15
CA LYS A 160 -26.86 -11.69 1.79
C LYS A 160 -28.33 -11.23 1.86
N ILE A 161 -28.73 -10.28 0.99
CA ILE A 161 -30.12 -9.88 0.81
C ILE A 161 -30.73 -10.67 -0.36
N ASP A 162 -30.02 -10.68 -1.50
CA ASP A 162 -30.32 -11.48 -2.68
C ASP A 162 -29.02 -11.85 -3.41
N ASP A 163 -29.08 -12.48 -4.59
CA ASP A 163 -27.91 -12.93 -5.33
C ASP A 163 -26.97 -11.79 -5.79
N HIS A 164 -27.45 -10.55 -5.80
CA HIS A 164 -26.69 -9.38 -6.21
C HIS A 164 -26.76 -8.21 -5.21
N THR A 165 -27.18 -8.48 -3.99
CA THR A 165 -27.28 -7.44 -2.96
C THR A 165 -26.80 -7.99 -1.62
N VAL A 166 -25.86 -7.27 -1.00
CA VAL A 166 -25.36 -7.59 0.34
C VAL A 166 -25.48 -6.38 1.24
N SER A 167 -25.72 -6.61 2.53
CA SER A 167 -25.60 -5.60 3.57
C SER A 167 -24.35 -5.82 4.40
N ILE A 168 -23.71 -4.72 4.79
CA ILE A 168 -22.58 -4.73 5.72
C ILE A 168 -22.85 -3.66 6.77
N THR A 169 -22.84 -4.07 8.05
CA THR A 169 -23.18 -3.20 9.18
C THR A 169 -21.91 -2.86 9.95
N SER A 170 -21.72 -1.59 10.23
CA SER A 170 -20.65 -1.08 11.09
C SER A 170 -21.11 -0.99 12.55
N SER A 171 -20.18 -1.13 13.49
CA SER A 171 -20.44 -1.05 14.94
C SER A 171 -20.91 0.33 15.40
N VAL A 172 -20.57 1.38 14.65
CA VAL A 172 -20.97 2.77 14.88
C VAL A 172 -21.49 3.38 13.59
N VAL A 173 -22.21 4.50 13.66
CA VAL A 173 -22.50 5.31 12.48
C VAL A 173 -21.16 5.83 11.92
N ALA A 174 -20.90 5.60 10.63
CA ALA A 174 -19.65 6.00 9.99
C ALA A 174 -19.87 6.29 8.51
N SER A 175 -20.02 7.56 8.15
CA SER A 175 -20.16 8.01 6.75
C SER A 175 -18.96 7.60 5.88
N TYR A 176 -17.79 7.45 6.47
CA TYR A 176 -16.54 7.00 5.82
C TYR A 176 -16.39 5.46 5.76
N PHE A 177 -17.37 4.69 6.24
CA PHE A 177 -17.26 3.22 6.26
C PHE A 177 -16.98 2.58 4.88
N PRO A 178 -17.52 3.08 3.76
CA PRO A 178 -17.17 2.55 2.43
C PRO A 178 -15.66 2.59 2.11
N PHE A 179 -14.90 3.57 2.62
CA PHE A 179 -13.45 3.58 2.47
C PHE A 179 -12.76 2.37 3.12
N MET A 180 -13.32 1.86 4.23
CA MET A 180 -12.82 0.65 4.87
C MET A 180 -13.08 -0.59 4.00
N THR A 181 -14.21 -0.65 3.30
CA THR A 181 -14.54 -1.78 2.42
C THR A 181 -13.64 -1.87 1.20
N ALA A 182 -13.01 -0.75 0.78
CA ALA A 182 -12.01 -0.74 -0.29
C ALA A 182 -10.76 -1.59 0.01
N TYR A 183 -10.55 -1.97 1.26
CA TYR A 183 -9.46 -2.84 1.69
C TYR A 183 -9.86 -4.32 1.83
N ILE A 184 -11.11 -4.67 1.55
CA ILE A 184 -11.60 -6.06 1.58
C ILE A 184 -11.55 -6.60 0.15
N LEU A 185 -10.59 -7.49 -0.12
CA LEU A 185 -10.36 -8.04 -1.44
C LEU A 185 -10.99 -9.44 -1.56
N PHE A 186 -11.48 -9.76 -2.75
CA PHE A 186 -12.24 -10.98 -3.02
C PHE A 186 -11.45 -11.98 -3.86
N THR A 187 -11.38 -13.21 -3.36
CA THR A 187 -10.75 -14.37 -4.04
C THR A 187 -11.82 -15.39 -4.39
N ALA A 188 -11.69 -16.04 -5.54
CA ALA A 188 -12.61 -17.12 -5.93
C ALA A 188 -12.59 -18.25 -4.88
N PRO A 189 -13.75 -18.67 -4.35
CA PRO A 189 -13.83 -19.82 -3.46
C PRO A 189 -13.22 -21.08 -4.07
N ALA A 190 -13.35 -21.27 -5.37
CA ALA A 190 -12.78 -22.39 -6.11
C ALA A 190 -11.25 -22.47 -6.03
N SER A 191 -10.54 -21.34 -5.81
CA SER A 191 -9.09 -21.36 -5.60
C SER A 191 -8.70 -22.09 -4.31
N PHE A 192 -9.49 -21.94 -3.24
CA PHE A 192 -9.30 -22.64 -1.98
C PHE A 192 -9.61 -24.14 -2.11
N GLU A 193 -10.71 -24.50 -2.78
CA GLU A 193 -11.08 -25.89 -3.03
C GLU A 193 -10.02 -26.63 -3.87
N LYS A 194 -9.54 -26.01 -4.96
CA LYS A 194 -8.48 -26.56 -5.82
C LYS A 194 -7.16 -26.79 -5.07
N ALA A 195 -6.90 -26.00 -4.05
CA ALA A 195 -5.72 -26.16 -3.18
C ALA A 195 -5.93 -27.20 -2.07
N GLY A 196 -7.05 -27.93 -2.07
CA GLY A 196 -7.38 -28.92 -1.04
C GLY A 196 -7.70 -28.25 0.30
N ARG A 197 -8.28 -27.06 0.29
CA ARG A 197 -8.65 -26.27 1.47
C ARG A 197 -7.47 -25.88 2.37
N ASP A 198 -6.36 -25.55 1.74
CA ASP A 198 -5.11 -25.22 2.41
C ASP A 198 -4.57 -23.87 1.89
N TRP A 199 -4.61 -22.82 2.71
CA TRP A 199 -4.15 -21.48 2.34
C TRP A 199 -2.66 -21.43 2.00
N ALA A 200 -1.83 -22.29 2.62
CA ALA A 200 -0.41 -22.36 2.27
C ALA A 200 -0.21 -22.86 0.84
N LYS A 201 -1.06 -23.78 0.38
CA LYS A 201 -1.06 -24.25 -1.01
C LYS A 201 -1.67 -23.21 -1.96
N VAL A 202 -2.72 -22.49 -1.55
CA VAL A 202 -3.26 -21.36 -2.34
C VAL A 202 -2.15 -20.33 -2.63
N ALA A 203 -1.30 -20.04 -1.65
CA ALA A 203 -0.19 -19.11 -1.80
C ALA A 203 0.85 -19.53 -2.85
N MET A 204 0.90 -20.79 -3.22
CA MET A 204 1.82 -21.35 -4.23
C MET A 204 1.18 -21.50 -5.61
N LEU A 205 -0.11 -21.22 -5.74
CA LEU A 205 -0.89 -21.38 -6.96
C LEU A 205 -1.40 -20.01 -7.46
N PRO A 206 -1.76 -19.89 -8.74
CA PRO A 206 -2.44 -18.71 -9.26
C PRO A 206 -3.86 -18.60 -8.67
N ALA A 207 -4.01 -17.93 -7.54
CA ALA A 207 -5.33 -17.64 -6.98
C ALA A 207 -6.12 -16.69 -7.90
N ALA A 208 -7.41 -16.94 -8.07
CA ALA A 208 -8.26 -16.17 -8.97
C ALA A 208 -8.92 -14.99 -8.23
N GLY A 209 -8.73 -13.79 -8.75
CA GLY A 209 -9.47 -12.57 -8.44
C GLY A 209 -10.39 -12.18 -9.58
N THR A 210 -10.84 -10.92 -9.61
CA THR A 210 -11.72 -10.34 -10.63
C THR A 210 -11.05 -9.23 -11.43
N GLY A 211 -9.83 -8.87 -11.08
CA GLY A 211 -9.13 -7.67 -11.54
C GLY A 211 -8.62 -7.71 -12.98
N PRO A 212 -8.07 -6.57 -13.47
CA PRO A 212 -7.55 -6.44 -14.84
C PRO A 212 -6.31 -7.29 -15.13
N PHE A 213 -5.67 -7.83 -14.12
CA PHE A 213 -4.57 -8.77 -14.23
C PHE A 213 -4.87 -10.04 -13.43
N ARG A 214 -4.39 -11.19 -13.93
CA ARG A 214 -4.45 -12.48 -13.25
C ARG A 214 -3.04 -12.97 -12.93
N ILE A 215 -2.88 -13.70 -11.84
CA ILE A 215 -1.61 -14.35 -11.52
C ILE A 215 -1.35 -15.45 -12.55
N GLU A 216 -0.21 -15.38 -13.22
CA GLU A 216 0.24 -16.39 -14.17
C GLU A 216 1.26 -17.34 -13.52
N ARG A 217 2.22 -16.78 -12.77
CA ARG A 217 3.27 -17.55 -12.13
C ARG A 217 3.71 -16.92 -10.81
N VAL A 218 3.95 -17.78 -9.84
CA VAL A 218 4.56 -17.43 -8.54
C VAL A 218 5.91 -18.13 -8.46
N ALA A 219 6.99 -17.36 -8.26
CA ALA A 219 8.31 -17.84 -7.91
C ALA A 219 8.67 -17.28 -6.53
N PRO A 220 8.51 -18.06 -5.44
CA PRO A 220 8.71 -17.58 -4.07
C PRO A 220 10.07 -16.90 -3.90
N ARG A 221 10.06 -15.75 -3.23
CA ARG A 221 11.22 -14.88 -2.99
C ARG A 221 11.87 -14.25 -4.22
N GLU A 222 11.44 -14.60 -5.43
CA GLU A 222 12.04 -14.08 -6.66
C GLU A 222 11.10 -13.13 -7.41
N SER A 223 9.89 -13.56 -7.73
CA SER A 223 8.96 -12.73 -8.50
C SER A 223 7.55 -13.30 -8.58
N VAL A 224 6.60 -12.43 -8.87
CA VAL A 224 5.26 -12.78 -9.34
C VAL A 224 5.08 -12.22 -10.75
N VAL A 225 4.55 -13.04 -11.65
CA VAL A 225 4.16 -12.63 -12.99
C VAL A 225 2.64 -12.56 -13.07
N LEU A 226 2.15 -11.40 -13.46
CA LEU A 226 0.75 -11.12 -13.73
C LEU A 226 0.55 -11.03 -15.23
N ALA A 227 -0.48 -11.69 -15.77
CA ALA A 227 -0.89 -11.57 -17.17
C ALA A 227 -2.16 -10.71 -17.26
N ARG A 228 -2.29 -9.96 -18.35
CA ARG A 228 -3.52 -9.23 -18.67
C ARG A 228 -4.72 -10.17 -18.66
N HIS A 229 -5.84 -9.70 -18.12
CA HIS A 229 -7.12 -10.40 -18.17
C HIS A 229 -7.99 -9.82 -19.28
N ASP A 230 -7.99 -10.45 -20.45
CA ASP A 230 -8.74 -9.97 -21.63
C ASP A 230 -10.26 -10.00 -21.43
N GLY A 231 -10.73 -10.84 -20.49
CA GLY A 231 -12.14 -10.94 -20.09
C GLY A 231 -12.56 -9.92 -19.02
N TYR A 232 -11.72 -8.96 -18.66
CA TYR A 232 -12.00 -8.01 -17.58
C TYR A 232 -13.32 -7.25 -17.79
N TRP A 233 -14.12 -7.15 -16.74
CA TRP A 233 -15.47 -6.59 -16.82
C TRP A 233 -15.52 -5.08 -17.10
N ASP A 234 -14.52 -4.30 -16.64
CA ASP A 234 -14.41 -2.85 -16.90
C ASP A 234 -13.56 -2.61 -18.16
N ARG A 235 -14.22 -2.50 -19.30
CA ARG A 235 -13.56 -2.33 -20.61
C ARG A 235 -12.72 -1.05 -20.72
N ASP A 236 -13.07 0.00 -19.97
CA ASP A 236 -12.33 1.27 -19.96
C ASP A 236 -10.99 1.14 -19.21
N ARG A 237 -10.84 0.08 -18.40
CA ARG A 237 -9.64 -0.24 -17.63
C ARG A 237 -8.96 -1.52 -18.13
N THR A 238 -9.10 -1.87 -19.37
CA THR A 238 -8.32 -2.98 -19.95
C THR A 238 -6.84 -2.63 -19.93
N ALA A 239 -6.01 -3.53 -19.38
CA ALA A 239 -4.57 -3.33 -19.28
C ALA A 239 -3.90 -3.20 -20.66
N LYS A 240 -2.96 -2.26 -20.79
CA LYS A 240 -2.24 -1.98 -22.05
C LYS A 240 -0.96 -2.80 -22.20
N VAL A 241 -0.41 -3.32 -21.12
CA VAL A 241 0.72 -4.25 -21.14
C VAL A 241 0.20 -5.68 -21.04
N ASP A 242 0.91 -6.61 -21.68
CA ASP A 242 0.53 -8.02 -21.66
C ASP A 242 0.84 -8.66 -20.30
N LYS A 243 1.95 -8.26 -19.68
CA LYS A 243 2.38 -8.80 -18.39
C LYS A 243 2.97 -7.72 -17.48
N VAL A 244 2.89 -8.00 -16.18
CA VAL A 244 3.62 -7.28 -15.13
C VAL A 244 4.46 -8.29 -14.36
N ARG A 245 5.76 -8.04 -14.22
CA ARG A 245 6.65 -8.83 -13.36
C ARG A 245 7.02 -7.99 -12.14
N LEU A 246 6.66 -8.48 -10.96
CA LEU A 246 6.99 -7.88 -9.67
C LEU A 246 8.20 -8.61 -9.07
N ALA A 247 9.23 -7.87 -8.69
CA ALA A 247 10.43 -8.44 -8.06
C ALA A 247 10.79 -7.67 -6.77
N PRO A 248 11.06 -8.34 -5.65
CA PRO A 248 11.57 -7.71 -4.44
C PRO A 248 13.05 -7.34 -4.65
N ILE A 249 13.39 -6.07 -4.46
CA ILE A 249 14.77 -5.56 -4.42
C ILE A 249 14.82 -4.53 -3.28
N PRO A 250 15.06 -4.97 -2.03
CA PRO A 250 14.89 -4.11 -0.85
C PRO A 250 15.91 -2.98 -0.76
N GLU A 251 17.10 -3.14 -1.33
CA GLU A 251 18.17 -2.16 -1.26
C GLU A 251 18.03 -1.11 -2.39
N ALA A 252 18.04 0.20 -2.04
CA ALA A 252 17.69 1.28 -2.95
C ALA A 252 18.70 1.46 -4.10
N ASN A 253 20.00 1.32 -3.83
CA ASN A 253 21.03 1.41 -4.86
C ASN A 253 21.02 0.21 -5.81
N ALA A 254 20.67 -0.99 -5.31
CA ALA A 254 20.45 -2.16 -6.15
C ALA A 254 19.26 -1.95 -7.11
N ARG A 255 18.17 -1.30 -6.64
CA ARG A 255 17.06 -0.91 -7.53
C ARG A 255 17.51 0.05 -8.62
N ILE A 256 18.29 1.09 -8.27
CA ILE A 256 18.85 2.04 -9.26
C ILE A 256 19.74 1.32 -10.27
N ALA A 257 20.61 0.42 -9.82
CA ALA A 257 21.48 -0.36 -10.70
C ALA A 257 20.66 -1.25 -11.66
N ALA A 258 19.62 -1.93 -11.16
CA ALA A 258 18.74 -2.75 -11.98
C ALA A 258 17.96 -1.93 -13.03
N LEU A 259 17.50 -0.71 -12.67
CA LEU A 259 16.84 0.20 -13.60
C LEU A 259 17.80 0.66 -14.72
N ARG A 260 19.02 1.07 -14.35
CA ARG A 260 20.05 1.50 -15.32
C ARG A 260 20.49 0.38 -16.26
N ALA A 261 20.57 -0.84 -15.73
CA ALA A 261 20.91 -2.02 -16.54
C ALA A 261 19.74 -2.51 -17.42
N GLY A 262 18.55 -1.88 -17.33
CA GLY A 262 17.37 -2.30 -18.07
C GLY A 262 16.80 -3.65 -17.60
N GLN A 263 17.14 -4.10 -16.39
CA GLN A 263 16.60 -5.32 -15.78
C GLN A 263 15.16 -5.10 -15.28
N VAL A 264 14.85 -3.87 -14.87
CA VAL A 264 13.51 -3.41 -14.50
C VAL A 264 13.17 -2.12 -15.23
N ASP A 265 11.88 -1.80 -15.35
CA ASP A 265 11.35 -0.61 -16.01
C ASP A 265 10.87 0.45 -15.02
N TRP A 266 10.61 0.04 -13.78
CA TRP A 266 10.07 0.88 -12.70
C TRP A 266 10.67 0.47 -11.36
N ILE A 267 11.10 1.45 -10.58
CA ILE A 267 11.55 1.25 -9.19
C ILE A 267 10.78 2.17 -8.25
N GLU A 268 10.43 1.65 -7.08
CA GLU A 268 9.90 2.43 -5.96
C GLU A 268 11.06 2.99 -5.13
N ALA A 269 10.85 4.15 -4.49
CA ALA A 269 11.75 4.79 -3.54
C ALA A 269 13.24 4.71 -3.96
N PRO A 270 13.65 5.34 -5.09
CA PRO A 270 15.06 5.46 -5.43
C PRO A 270 15.83 6.18 -4.33
N ALA A 271 17.10 5.82 -4.14
CA ALA A 271 17.97 6.51 -3.19
C ALA A 271 18.06 8.01 -3.53
N PRO A 272 17.94 8.93 -2.56
CA PRO A 272 17.87 10.36 -2.81
C PRO A 272 19.09 10.91 -3.58
N ASP A 273 20.29 10.46 -3.25
CA ASP A 273 21.55 10.82 -3.92
C ASP A 273 21.64 10.36 -5.38
N GLY A 274 20.89 9.29 -5.74
CA GLY A 274 20.80 8.78 -7.10
C GLY A 274 19.87 9.56 -8.03
N ILE A 275 18.95 10.40 -7.49
CA ILE A 275 17.87 11.03 -8.27
C ILE A 275 18.39 11.97 -9.34
N ALA A 276 19.33 12.84 -9.00
CA ALA A 276 19.89 13.79 -9.97
C ALA A 276 20.53 13.07 -11.17
N SER A 277 21.29 12.02 -10.90
CA SER A 277 21.95 11.24 -11.94
C SER A 277 20.99 10.38 -12.76
N LEU A 278 19.86 9.93 -12.19
CA LEU A 278 18.80 9.26 -12.95
C LEU A 278 18.12 10.23 -13.92
N LYS A 279 17.77 11.44 -13.47
CA LYS A 279 17.19 12.48 -14.33
C LYS A 279 18.14 12.86 -15.48
N GLN A 280 19.43 13.05 -15.20
CA GLN A 280 20.46 13.32 -16.23
C GLN A 280 20.59 12.19 -17.25
N ALA A 281 20.41 10.94 -16.83
CA ALA A 281 20.42 9.77 -17.69
C ALA A 281 19.10 9.54 -18.46
N GLY A 282 18.11 10.45 -18.34
CA GLY A 282 16.86 10.39 -19.08
C GLY A 282 15.77 9.52 -18.46
N PHE A 283 15.96 9.04 -17.24
CA PHE A 283 14.88 8.35 -16.52
C PHE A 283 13.84 9.35 -15.99
N ALA A 284 12.56 8.98 -16.07
CA ALA A 284 11.49 9.75 -15.46
C ALA A 284 11.48 9.52 -13.95
N VAL A 285 11.73 10.58 -13.18
CA VAL A 285 11.57 10.53 -11.72
C VAL A 285 10.34 11.34 -11.37
N THR A 286 9.32 10.67 -10.82
CA THR A 286 8.06 11.29 -10.40
C THR A 286 8.02 11.40 -8.89
N THR A 287 7.55 12.53 -8.41
CA THR A 287 7.07 12.75 -7.06
C THR A 287 5.64 13.24 -7.14
N GLY A 288 4.85 13.02 -6.12
CA GLY A 288 3.46 13.48 -6.10
C GLY A 288 3.03 13.87 -4.71
N SER A 289 2.07 14.79 -4.60
CA SER A 289 1.40 15.03 -3.34
C SER A 289 0.76 13.71 -2.89
N TYR A 290 1.26 13.17 -1.80
CA TYR A 290 0.94 11.83 -1.37
C TYR A 290 0.49 11.86 0.09
N PRO A 291 -0.71 11.42 0.40
CA PRO A 291 -1.19 11.44 1.77
C PRO A 291 -0.52 10.32 2.58
N HIS A 292 0.69 10.56 3.02
CA HIS A 292 1.51 9.57 3.71
C HIS A 292 2.51 10.27 4.64
N VAL A 293 2.56 9.83 5.89
CA VAL A 293 3.44 10.37 6.93
C VAL A 293 4.45 9.32 7.32
N TRP A 294 5.70 9.74 7.52
CA TRP A 294 6.76 8.94 8.11
C TRP A 294 7.05 9.44 9.53
N PRO A 295 6.50 8.79 10.59
CA PRO A 295 6.64 9.20 11.99
C PRO A 295 7.34 8.14 12.83
N TRP A 296 7.56 8.49 14.11
CA TRP A 296 7.64 7.50 15.20
C TRP A 296 6.30 7.46 15.94
N PHE A 297 5.71 6.29 16.09
CA PHE A 297 4.53 6.02 16.90
C PHE A 297 4.97 5.92 18.35
N TYR A 298 4.47 6.77 19.22
CA TYR A 298 4.85 6.78 20.63
C TYR A 298 4.13 5.69 21.43
N ASN A 299 4.85 4.88 22.19
CA ASN A 299 4.27 3.92 23.13
C ASN A 299 3.89 4.63 24.45
N ILE A 300 2.80 5.38 24.42
CA ILE A 300 2.29 6.14 25.56
C ILE A 300 1.75 5.20 26.63
N GLY A 301 1.18 4.06 26.23
CA GLY A 301 0.59 3.08 27.14
C GLY A 301 1.57 2.31 28.00
N ALA A 302 2.86 2.21 27.63
CA ALA A 302 3.85 1.39 28.32
C ALA A 302 4.09 1.84 29.78
N VAL A 303 4.37 0.88 30.65
CA VAL A 303 4.73 1.15 32.05
C VAL A 303 6.02 1.96 32.09
N GLY A 304 6.02 3.04 32.84
CA GLY A 304 7.20 3.91 32.99
C GLY A 304 7.57 4.71 31.72
N SER A 305 6.72 4.73 30.68
CA SER A 305 6.98 5.49 29.46
C SER A 305 7.14 6.99 29.76
N PRO A 306 8.27 7.61 29.40
CA PRO A 306 8.45 9.05 29.50
C PRO A 306 7.52 9.81 28.56
N LEU A 307 7.02 9.13 27.52
CA LEU A 307 6.14 9.68 26.50
C LEU A 307 4.68 9.84 26.97
N LYS A 308 4.34 9.45 28.21
CA LYS A 308 3.06 9.79 28.86
C LYS A 308 2.90 11.29 29.06
N ASP A 309 4.00 11.97 29.36
CA ASP A 309 4.01 13.42 29.52
C ASP A 309 3.96 14.11 28.16
N VAL A 310 2.90 14.89 27.92
CA VAL A 310 2.72 15.62 26.66
C VAL A 310 3.86 16.59 26.37
N ARG A 311 4.48 17.18 27.43
CA ARG A 311 5.62 18.10 27.29
C ARG A 311 6.83 17.40 26.68
N VAL A 312 7.05 16.13 27.02
CA VAL A 312 8.11 15.31 26.41
C VAL A 312 7.83 15.09 24.93
N ARG A 313 6.59 14.73 24.57
CA ARG A 313 6.21 14.53 23.16
C ARG A 313 6.32 15.80 22.33
N GLN A 314 5.89 16.93 22.90
CA GLN A 314 6.05 18.24 22.28
C GLN A 314 7.53 18.63 22.15
N ALA A 315 8.34 18.41 23.20
CA ALA A 315 9.77 18.68 23.17
C ALA A 315 10.48 17.94 22.03
N LEU A 316 10.23 16.63 21.89
CA LEU A 316 10.79 15.83 20.79
C LEU A 316 10.44 16.42 19.41
N ASN A 317 9.20 16.91 19.24
CA ASN A 317 8.78 17.56 18.00
C ASN A 317 9.48 18.90 17.73
N TYR A 318 9.90 19.65 18.78
CA TYR A 318 10.72 20.88 18.61
C TYR A 318 12.21 20.56 18.40
N CYS A 319 12.69 19.39 18.84
CA CYS A 319 14.10 19.02 18.80
C CYS A 319 14.56 18.42 17.46
N ILE A 320 13.69 18.23 16.47
CA ILE A 320 14.07 17.65 15.18
C ILE A 320 14.09 18.68 14.06
N ASP A 321 15.15 18.64 13.24
CA ASP A 321 15.34 19.47 12.04
C ASP A 321 14.70 18.79 10.83
N ARG A 322 13.44 19.14 10.54
CA ARG A 322 12.68 18.61 9.40
C ARG A 322 13.18 19.16 8.08
N ASP A 323 13.66 20.39 8.06
CA ASP A 323 14.21 21.00 6.84
C ASP A 323 15.53 20.32 6.46
N GLY A 324 16.39 20.04 7.44
CA GLY A 324 17.59 19.22 7.24
C GLY A 324 17.26 17.81 6.74
N MET A 325 16.23 17.16 7.29
CA MET A 325 15.76 15.86 6.81
C MET A 325 15.27 15.94 5.37
N THR A 326 14.48 16.93 4.99
CA THR A 326 13.99 17.05 3.60
C THR A 326 15.10 17.38 2.61
N ALA A 327 16.09 18.18 3.03
CA ALA A 327 17.29 18.44 2.24
C ALA A 327 18.09 17.14 2.01
N TYR A 328 18.27 16.34 3.05
CA TYR A 328 18.89 15.00 2.94
C TYR A 328 18.12 14.10 1.94
N LEU A 329 16.80 14.16 1.95
CA LEU A 329 15.93 13.38 1.06
C LEU A 329 15.81 13.97 -0.37
N SER A 330 16.57 15.00 -0.71
CA SER A 330 16.68 15.56 -2.09
C SER A 330 15.32 15.92 -2.72
N GLY A 331 14.38 16.47 -1.92
CA GLY A 331 13.07 16.91 -2.39
C GLY A 331 12.07 15.76 -2.64
N THR A 332 12.31 14.59 -2.07
CA THR A 332 11.37 13.45 -2.12
C THR A 332 10.42 13.41 -0.94
N ALA A 333 10.47 14.40 -0.07
CA ALA A 333 9.62 14.57 1.09
C ALA A 333 9.37 16.05 1.38
N GLU A 334 8.32 16.33 2.16
CA GLU A 334 8.00 17.63 2.73
C GLU A 334 7.97 17.53 4.27
N PRO A 335 8.28 18.62 5.03
CA PRO A 335 8.19 18.60 6.48
C PRO A 335 6.79 18.22 6.97
N ALA A 336 6.69 17.32 7.94
CA ALA A 336 5.42 16.97 8.59
C ALA A 336 5.43 17.45 10.04
N VAL A 337 4.52 18.35 10.38
CA VAL A 337 4.28 18.84 11.75
C VAL A 337 2.96 18.32 12.32
N GLY A 338 2.27 17.48 11.57
CA GLY A 338 0.99 16.86 11.90
C GLY A 338 0.58 15.79 10.90
N TRP A 339 -0.65 15.35 11.01
CA TRP A 339 -1.25 14.37 10.11
C TRP A 339 -1.52 14.91 8.70
N LEU A 340 -2.04 16.16 8.63
CA LEU A 340 -2.27 16.85 7.37
C LEU A 340 -1.05 17.69 6.98
N LYS A 341 -0.88 17.92 5.69
CA LYS A 341 0.12 18.85 5.17
C LYS A 341 -0.23 20.29 5.61
N ALA A 342 0.77 21.12 5.82
CA ALA A 342 0.57 22.52 6.19
C ALA A 342 -0.24 23.33 5.15
N SER A 343 -0.25 22.87 3.89
CA SER A 343 -1.06 23.45 2.80
C SER A 343 -2.51 22.95 2.74
N ASP A 344 -2.88 21.97 3.57
CA ASP A 344 -4.25 21.44 3.58
C ASP A 344 -5.21 22.48 4.18
N PRO A 345 -6.36 22.78 3.54
CA PRO A 345 -7.33 23.74 4.06
C PRO A 345 -7.91 23.35 5.42
N ASN A 346 -7.81 22.09 5.82
CA ASN A 346 -8.25 21.58 7.12
C ASN A 346 -7.10 21.44 8.13
N PHE A 347 -5.91 21.99 7.85
CA PHE A 347 -4.79 21.95 8.79
C PHE A 347 -5.12 22.64 10.13
N GLY A 348 -5.92 23.69 10.08
CA GLY A 348 -6.32 24.46 11.26
C GLY A 348 -5.25 25.43 11.77
N THR A 349 -5.40 25.80 13.04
CA THR A 349 -4.50 26.71 13.75
C THR A 349 -4.06 26.14 15.09
N PRO A 350 -3.32 25.00 15.10
CA PRO A 350 -2.87 24.42 16.35
C PRO A 350 -2.00 25.40 17.15
N ALA A 351 -2.03 25.32 18.48
CA ALA A 351 -1.24 26.17 19.37
C ALA A 351 0.27 25.92 19.22
N ASN A 352 0.64 24.68 18.88
CA ASN A 352 2.03 24.32 18.62
C ASN A 352 2.34 24.37 17.12
N ARG A 353 3.47 25.00 16.78
CA ARG A 353 4.03 25.04 15.42
C ARG A 353 5.46 24.55 15.51
N TYR A 354 5.66 23.26 15.23
CA TYR A 354 6.93 22.56 15.44
C TYR A 354 8.00 22.92 14.38
N GLY A 355 8.47 24.20 14.40
CA GLY A 355 9.75 24.53 13.80
C GLY A 355 10.89 23.92 14.62
N PHE A 356 12.09 23.86 14.05
CA PHE A 356 13.28 23.43 14.78
C PHE A 356 13.65 24.48 15.85
N ASP A 357 13.33 24.19 17.10
CA ASP A 357 13.55 25.07 18.26
C ASP A 357 14.11 24.27 19.45
N PRO A 358 15.41 23.96 19.44
CA PRO A 358 16.07 23.22 20.54
C PRO A 358 15.97 23.93 21.90
N ALA A 359 15.87 25.26 21.92
CA ALA A 359 15.75 26.01 23.19
C ALA A 359 14.41 25.70 23.86
N LYS A 360 13.31 25.78 23.10
CA LYS A 360 11.97 25.42 23.58
C LYS A 360 11.89 23.92 23.92
N GLY A 361 12.48 23.05 23.10
CA GLY A 361 12.53 21.63 23.36
C GLY A 361 13.21 21.31 24.70
N LYS A 362 14.38 21.88 24.96
CA LYS A 362 15.10 21.74 26.24
C LYS A 362 14.31 22.28 27.42
N ALA A 363 13.64 23.41 27.27
CA ALA A 363 12.80 23.97 28.33
C ALA A 363 11.67 23.03 28.73
N LEU A 364 10.94 22.47 27.75
CA LEU A 364 9.87 21.49 27.98
C LEU A 364 10.40 20.20 28.61
N LEU A 365 11.58 19.71 28.20
CA LEU A 365 12.22 18.55 28.83
C LEU A 365 12.59 18.84 30.30
N ALA A 366 13.12 20.03 30.57
CA ALA A 366 13.45 20.44 31.94
C ALA A 366 12.21 20.52 32.86
N GLU A 367 11.10 21.09 32.34
CA GLU A 367 9.81 21.11 33.04
C GLU A 367 9.26 19.69 33.32
N ALA A 368 9.56 18.74 32.43
CA ALA A 368 9.21 17.33 32.61
C ALA A 368 10.21 16.54 33.48
N GLY A 369 11.27 17.20 33.99
CA GLY A 369 12.26 16.60 34.86
C GLY A 369 13.43 15.90 34.18
N TYR A 370 13.69 16.23 32.89
CA TYR A 370 14.80 15.71 32.09
C TYR A 370 15.81 16.82 31.75
N GLY A 371 17.09 16.44 31.64
CA GLY A 371 18.19 17.33 31.29
C GLY A 371 19.33 17.24 32.31
N GLY A 372 20.48 17.81 31.99
CA GLY A 372 21.66 17.79 32.85
C GLY A 372 22.06 16.36 33.28
N ALA A 373 21.98 16.08 34.57
CA ALA A 373 22.35 14.78 35.14
C ALA A 373 21.32 13.64 34.85
N LYS A 374 20.13 13.97 34.34
CA LYS A 374 19.07 12.99 34.02
C LYS A 374 18.61 13.17 32.55
N PRO A 375 19.41 12.77 31.56
CA PRO A 375 19.00 12.87 30.19
C PRO A 375 17.76 11.99 29.89
N LEU A 376 16.91 12.41 28.95
CA LEU A 376 15.88 11.55 28.45
C LEU A 376 16.52 10.46 27.60
N ALA A 377 16.26 9.19 27.92
CA ALA A 377 16.76 8.03 27.19
C ALA A 377 15.63 7.03 26.94
N PHE A 378 15.52 6.51 25.72
CA PHE A 378 14.53 5.49 25.36
C PHE A 378 14.93 4.69 24.11
N LYS A 379 14.22 3.58 23.89
CA LYS A 379 14.43 2.71 22.72
C LYS A 379 13.37 2.93 21.65
N VAL A 380 13.78 2.88 20.40
CA VAL A 380 12.89 2.92 19.22
C VAL A 380 13.07 1.63 18.43
N MET A 381 11.97 0.95 18.12
CA MET A 381 12.01 -0.20 17.21
C MET A 381 11.90 0.29 15.79
N ILE A 382 12.84 -0.12 14.95
CA ILE A 382 12.94 0.24 13.53
C ILE A 382 13.11 -1.00 12.66
N SER A 383 12.84 -0.89 11.38
CA SER A 383 13.29 -1.86 10.37
C SER A 383 14.26 -1.20 9.39
N THR A 384 15.06 -1.99 8.70
CA THR A 384 15.99 -1.50 7.66
C THR A 384 15.39 -1.53 6.27
N SER A 385 14.18 -2.10 6.13
CA SER A 385 13.44 -2.19 4.87
C SER A 385 11.95 -2.24 5.18
N GLY A 386 11.11 -2.16 4.18
CA GLY A 386 9.66 -2.34 4.32
C GLY A 386 8.86 -1.41 3.42
N SER A 387 7.59 -1.75 3.26
CA SER A 387 6.68 -1.01 2.40
C SER A 387 6.50 0.44 2.89
N GLY A 388 6.81 1.41 2.04
CA GLY A 388 6.65 2.84 2.30
C GLY A 388 7.63 3.42 3.32
N GLN A 389 8.66 2.69 3.74
CA GLN A 389 9.60 3.15 4.75
C GLN A 389 10.65 4.15 4.23
N MET A 390 10.60 4.49 2.95
CA MET A 390 11.57 5.41 2.32
C MET A 390 13.02 4.91 2.50
N GLN A 391 13.83 5.62 3.28
CA GLN A 391 15.21 5.28 3.65
C GLN A 391 15.26 5.06 5.18
N PRO A 392 14.73 3.94 5.70
CA PRO A 392 14.40 3.85 7.13
C PRO A 392 15.63 3.95 8.02
N LEU A 393 16.73 3.26 7.72
CA LEU A 393 17.91 3.29 8.57
C LEU A 393 18.58 4.69 8.59
N PRO A 394 18.96 5.29 7.44
CA PRO A 394 19.59 6.61 7.45
C PRO A 394 18.69 7.72 8.03
N MET A 395 17.37 7.65 7.80
CA MET A 395 16.44 8.63 8.38
C MET A 395 16.35 8.51 9.90
N ASN A 396 16.33 7.29 10.43
CA ASN A 396 16.34 7.07 11.88
C ASN A 396 17.66 7.50 12.51
N GLU A 397 18.80 7.21 11.88
CA GLU A 397 20.13 7.68 12.32
C GLU A 397 20.22 9.21 12.33
N PHE A 398 19.67 9.88 11.32
CA PHE A 398 19.56 11.34 11.29
C PHE A 398 18.78 11.87 12.51
N LEU A 399 17.62 11.28 12.82
CA LEU A 399 16.81 11.68 13.97
C LEU A 399 17.54 11.43 15.29
N GLN A 400 18.19 10.28 15.44
CA GLN A 400 18.97 9.92 16.63
C GLN A 400 20.04 10.98 16.92
N GLU A 401 20.84 11.30 15.91
CA GLU A 401 21.92 12.27 16.04
C GLU A 401 21.36 13.69 16.26
N ASN A 402 20.30 14.07 15.55
CA ASN A 402 19.67 15.36 15.68
C ASN A 402 19.09 15.56 17.11
N LEU A 403 18.36 14.59 17.65
CA LEU A 403 17.83 14.63 19.01
C LEU A 403 18.94 14.69 20.07
N ARG A 404 20.03 13.96 19.86
CA ARG A 404 21.20 13.97 20.74
C ARG A 404 21.88 15.33 20.77
N GLN A 405 22.18 15.90 19.60
CA GLN A 405 22.88 17.19 19.49
C GLN A 405 21.98 18.36 19.91
N ALA A 406 20.74 18.38 19.45
CA ALA A 406 19.82 19.49 19.68
C ALA A 406 19.35 19.56 21.14
N CYS A 407 19.00 18.43 21.75
CA CYS A 407 18.29 18.40 23.03
C CYS A 407 18.89 17.45 24.08
N GLY A 408 19.98 16.75 23.80
CA GLY A 408 20.60 15.80 24.70
C GLY A 408 19.73 14.57 24.97
N VAL A 409 18.94 14.16 23.99
CA VAL A 409 18.07 12.97 24.09
C VAL A 409 18.82 11.77 23.54
N GLU A 410 18.88 10.70 24.33
CA GLU A 410 19.57 9.46 23.99
C GLU A 410 18.57 8.44 23.43
N VAL A 411 18.76 8.03 22.18
CA VAL A 411 17.92 7.02 21.51
C VAL A 411 18.75 5.80 21.19
N ALA A 412 18.25 4.61 21.54
CA ALA A 412 18.82 3.33 21.13
C ALA A 412 17.85 2.60 20.17
N PHE A 413 18.37 1.99 19.11
CA PHE A 413 17.53 1.25 18.18
C PHE A 413 17.42 -0.23 18.55
N ILE A 414 16.21 -0.77 18.35
CA ILE A 414 15.92 -2.19 18.24
C ILE A 414 15.62 -2.44 16.77
N VAL A 415 16.56 -3.07 16.07
CA VAL A 415 16.38 -3.41 14.66
C VAL A 415 15.58 -4.70 14.56
N SER A 416 14.47 -4.66 13.85
CA SER A 416 13.54 -5.78 13.68
C SER A 416 13.24 -6.03 12.19
N GLU A 417 12.87 -7.25 11.87
CA GLU A 417 12.31 -7.57 10.56
C GLU A 417 10.97 -6.85 10.38
N TRP A 418 10.68 -6.41 9.16
CA TRP A 418 9.50 -5.58 8.85
C TRP A 418 8.17 -6.18 9.30
N GLN A 419 7.93 -7.46 9.06
CA GLN A 419 6.65 -8.09 9.42
C GLN A 419 6.50 -8.23 10.94
N VAL A 420 7.60 -8.45 11.65
CA VAL A 420 7.63 -8.49 13.12
C VAL A 420 7.29 -7.11 13.67
N LEU A 421 7.94 -6.06 13.18
CA LEU A 421 7.67 -4.68 13.57
C LEU A 421 6.22 -4.29 13.28
N PHE A 422 5.73 -4.56 12.06
CA PHE A 422 4.36 -4.23 11.65
C PHE A 422 3.31 -4.98 12.50
N SER A 423 3.58 -6.24 12.84
CA SER A 423 2.71 -7.02 13.74
C SER A 423 2.66 -6.44 15.16
N SER A 424 3.78 -5.86 15.61
CA SER A 424 3.90 -5.25 16.95
C SER A 424 2.99 -4.04 17.15
N LEU A 425 2.51 -3.41 16.08
CA LEU A 425 1.50 -2.33 16.16
C LEU A 425 0.17 -2.77 16.80
N ARG A 426 -0.06 -4.07 16.92
CA ARG A 426 -1.28 -4.63 17.53
C ARG A 426 -0.99 -5.32 18.87
N SER A 427 0.20 -5.15 19.38
CA SER A 427 0.61 -5.71 20.67
C SER A 427 0.16 -4.84 21.85
N ALA A 428 0.06 -5.45 23.02
CA ALA A 428 -0.05 -4.69 24.26
C ALA A 428 1.22 -3.83 24.48
N PRO A 429 1.12 -2.68 25.20
CA PRO A 429 2.21 -1.72 25.34
C PRO A 429 3.50 -2.30 25.92
N ASP A 430 3.38 -3.29 26.81
CA ASP A 430 4.50 -3.95 27.48
C ASP A 430 4.76 -5.37 26.95
N ALA A 431 4.30 -5.68 25.72
CA ALA A 431 4.48 -6.99 25.13
C ALA A 431 5.98 -7.33 24.96
N PRO A 432 6.42 -8.57 25.27
CA PRO A 432 7.82 -8.99 25.11
C PRO A 432 8.37 -8.77 23.70
N SER A 433 7.51 -8.83 22.66
CA SER A 433 7.87 -8.57 21.26
C SER A 433 8.39 -7.16 21.03
N LEU A 434 8.01 -6.19 21.87
CA LEU A 434 8.46 -4.80 21.79
C LEU A 434 9.86 -4.58 22.41
N GLN A 435 10.37 -5.54 23.19
CA GLN A 435 11.71 -5.48 23.82
C GLN A 435 11.97 -4.17 24.60
N GLY A 436 10.90 -3.56 25.13
CA GLY A 436 10.95 -2.29 25.85
C GLY A 436 11.04 -1.05 24.94
N ALA A 437 10.65 -1.16 23.68
CA ALA A 437 10.55 0.00 22.79
C ALA A 437 9.48 0.98 23.28
N MET A 438 9.87 2.25 23.38
CA MET A 438 8.97 3.37 23.70
C MET A 438 8.44 4.08 22.45
N ALA A 439 8.96 3.74 21.28
CA ALA A 439 8.40 4.16 20.00
C ALA A 439 8.68 3.11 18.91
N LEU A 440 7.86 3.12 17.86
CA LEU A 440 8.03 2.32 16.65
C LEU A 440 8.07 3.23 15.43
N ASN A 441 9.01 3.01 14.51
CA ASN A 441 9.04 3.70 13.24
C ASN A 441 8.23 2.92 12.20
N VAL A 442 7.06 3.41 11.86
CA VAL A 442 6.20 2.86 10.80
C VAL A 442 5.59 4.00 10.01
N SER A 443 5.78 4.00 8.70
CA SER A 443 5.09 4.95 7.83
C SER A 443 3.60 4.60 7.65
N SER A 444 2.77 5.61 7.51
CA SER A 444 1.32 5.45 7.49
C SER A 444 0.66 6.34 6.45
N PRO A 445 -0.36 5.84 5.72
CA PRO A 445 -1.20 6.70 4.91
C PRO A 445 -1.99 7.68 5.79
N SER A 446 -2.28 8.87 5.23
CA SER A 446 -3.10 9.91 5.84
C SER A 446 -4.21 10.36 4.88
N SER A 447 -4.81 9.40 4.16
CA SER A 447 -5.65 9.65 3.00
C SER A 447 -7.05 10.14 3.32
N ASP A 448 -7.64 9.69 4.42
CA ASP A 448 -9.05 9.93 4.72
C ASP A 448 -9.38 9.72 6.20
N SER A 449 -10.60 10.11 6.60
CA SER A 449 -11.05 10.02 8.00
C SER A 449 -11.06 8.59 8.54
N SER A 450 -11.23 7.56 7.69
CA SER A 450 -11.21 6.16 8.15
C SER A 450 -9.82 5.77 8.64
N VAL A 451 -8.77 6.28 7.99
CA VAL A 451 -7.40 6.05 8.41
C VAL A 451 -7.07 6.83 9.68
N MET A 452 -7.54 8.08 9.79
CA MET A 452 -7.39 8.88 11.01
C MET A 452 -8.06 8.16 12.20
N ALA A 453 -9.29 7.71 12.04
CA ALA A 453 -10.01 6.94 13.06
C ALA A 453 -9.28 5.65 13.44
N ARG A 454 -8.75 4.93 12.45
CA ARG A 454 -8.03 3.66 12.65
C ARG A 454 -6.81 3.80 13.55
N TYR A 455 -6.04 4.86 13.39
CA TYR A 455 -4.81 5.07 14.16
C TYR A 455 -5.02 5.78 15.49
N PHE A 456 -6.00 6.68 15.60
CA PHE A 456 -6.05 7.58 16.75
C PHE A 456 -7.33 7.47 17.60
N SER A 457 -8.40 6.85 17.10
CA SER A 457 -9.61 6.69 17.91
C SER A 457 -9.35 5.79 19.12
N SER A 458 -9.86 6.18 20.27
CA SER A 458 -9.77 5.42 21.52
C SER A 458 -10.44 4.04 21.45
N VAL A 459 -11.38 3.82 20.54
CA VAL A 459 -12.03 2.51 20.33
C VAL A 459 -11.14 1.54 19.54
N ASN A 460 -10.12 2.04 18.86
CA ASN A 460 -9.20 1.28 18.01
C ASN A 460 -7.88 0.92 18.70
N ILE A 461 -7.85 0.95 20.03
CA ILE A 461 -6.71 0.46 20.83
C ILE A 461 -6.54 -1.06 20.62
N PRO A 462 -5.28 -1.56 20.46
CA PRO A 462 -5.01 -2.99 20.34
C PRO A 462 -5.69 -3.84 21.43
N PRO A 463 -6.15 -5.05 21.12
CA PRO A 463 -6.01 -5.74 19.83
C PRO A 463 -7.09 -5.38 18.79
N LYS A 464 -7.97 -4.42 19.06
CA LYS A 464 -9.11 -4.06 18.19
C LYS A 464 -8.69 -3.32 16.92
N GLY A 465 -7.64 -2.49 17.01
CA GLY A 465 -7.18 -1.66 15.90
C GLY A 465 -5.71 -1.28 16.00
N PHE A 466 -5.35 -0.11 15.43
CA PHE A 466 -3.98 0.36 15.28
C PHE A 466 -3.62 1.58 16.13
N ASN A 467 -4.44 1.98 17.11
CA ASN A 467 -4.03 3.00 18.08
C ASN A 467 -3.02 2.36 19.06
N PHE A 468 -1.83 2.04 18.50
CA PHE A 468 -0.71 1.43 19.21
C PHE A 468 -0.27 2.28 20.41
N GLU A 469 -0.40 3.58 20.30
CA GLU A 469 -0.02 4.56 21.30
C GLU A 469 -0.85 4.41 22.60
N HIS A 470 -2.00 3.76 22.53
CA HIS A 470 -3.01 3.79 23.58
C HIS A 470 -3.43 5.22 23.94
N TRP A 471 -3.31 6.11 22.93
CA TRP A 471 -3.67 7.51 23.06
C TRP A 471 -5.19 7.67 23.18
N LYS A 472 -5.60 8.59 24.06
CA LYS A 472 -7.00 8.94 24.27
C LYS A 472 -7.10 10.45 24.36
N ASP A 473 -8.03 11.02 23.62
CA ASP A 473 -8.33 12.45 23.62
C ASP A 473 -9.82 12.65 23.34
N GLU A 474 -10.56 13.13 24.32
CA GLU A 474 -12.01 13.26 24.24
C GLU A 474 -12.45 14.26 23.16
N VAL A 475 -11.69 15.34 22.95
CA VAL A 475 -11.97 16.33 21.89
C VAL A 475 -11.76 15.72 20.51
N PHE A 476 -10.72 14.91 20.36
CA PHE A 476 -10.46 14.19 19.12
C PHE A 476 -11.57 13.17 18.84
N ASP A 477 -11.94 12.33 19.82
CA ASP A 477 -13.01 11.34 19.66
C ASP A 477 -14.37 12.00 19.37
N ALA A 478 -14.67 13.14 20.00
CA ALA A 478 -15.87 13.93 19.68
C ALA A 478 -15.82 14.46 18.23
N SER A 479 -14.67 14.92 17.75
CA SER A 479 -14.50 15.34 16.37
C SER A 479 -14.70 14.18 15.39
N LEU A 480 -14.16 12.99 15.69
CA LEU A 480 -14.39 11.80 14.89
C LEU A 480 -15.86 11.41 14.84
N LYS A 481 -16.58 11.57 15.95
CA LYS A 481 -18.04 11.32 15.98
C LYS A 481 -18.76 12.26 15.00
N THR A 482 -18.47 13.55 15.02
CA THR A 482 -19.02 14.51 14.05
C THR A 482 -18.68 14.10 12.61
N LEU A 483 -17.41 13.74 12.33
CA LEU A 483 -16.97 13.26 11.02
C LEU A 483 -17.76 12.01 10.56
N SER A 484 -18.17 11.16 11.48
CA SER A 484 -18.90 9.94 11.14
C SER A 484 -20.40 10.15 10.95
N GLU A 485 -21.00 11.10 11.66
CA GLU A 485 -22.46 11.31 11.72
C GLU A 485 -22.95 12.41 10.77
N SER A 486 -22.10 13.40 10.44
CA SER A 486 -22.48 14.52 9.58
C SER A 486 -22.32 14.23 8.09
N SER A 487 -23.24 14.76 7.30
CA SER A 487 -23.16 14.88 5.84
C SER A 487 -22.94 16.33 5.36
N ASP A 488 -22.89 17.30 6.28
CA ASP A 488 -22.61 18.70 5.96
C ASP A 488 -21.09 18.91 5.74
N PRO A 489 -20.67 19.33 4.54
CA PRO A 489 -19.26 19.56 4.24
C PRO A 489 -18.59 20.58 5.18
N ALA A 490 -19.33 21.59 5.67
CA ALA A 490 -18.80 22.59 6.58
C ALA A 490 -18.52 22.03 7.97
N GLU A 491 -19.43 21.22 8.49
CA GLU A 491 -19.25 20.49 9.77
C GLU A 491 -18.10 19.47 9.66
N ILE A 492 -18.04 18.71 8.56
CA ILE A 492 -16.95 17.77 8.29
C ILE A 492 -15.61 18.49 8.27
N ALA A 493 -15.52 19.63 7.56
CA ALA A 493 -14.28 20.42 7.50
C ALA A 493 -13.89 20.98 8.89
N ALA A 494 -14.85 21.47 9.66
CA ALA A 494 -14.60 21.98 11.02
C ALA A 494 -14.14 20.86 11.96
N ALA A 495 -14.78 19.69 11.93
CA ALA A 495 -14.39 18.53 12.73
C ALA A 495 -13.03 17.99 12.32
N THR A 496 -12.69 17.98 11.02
CA THR A 496 -11.35 17.59 10.53
C THR A 496 -10.28 18.53 11.08
N ARG A 497 -10.51 19.85 11.05
CA ARG A 497 -9.59 20.84 11.63
C ARG A 497 -9.40 20.60 13.13
N ALA A 498 -10.49 20.48 13.88
CA ALA A 498 -10.42 20.26 15.33
C ALA A 498 -9.67 18.95 15.67
N ALA A 499 -9.95 17.87 14.97
CA ALA A 499 -9.23 16.61 15.15
C ALA A 499 -7.73 16.78 14.85
N HIS A 500 -7.38 17.44 13.75
CA HIS A 500 -5.98 17.66 13.38
C HIS A 500 -5.23 18.55 14.38
N GLU A 501 -5.85 19.63 14.86
CA GLU A 501 -5.27 20.49 15.89
C GLU A 501 -4.93 19.71 17.17
N ARG A 502 -5.78 18.75 17.56
CA ARG A 502 -5.49 17.87 18.71
C ARG A 502 -4.30 16.96 18.45
N LEU A 503 -4.15 16.42 17.23
CA LEU A 503 -3.00 15.59 16.87
C LEU A 503 -1.69 16.38 16.88
N VAL A 504 -1.73 17.68 16.64
CA VAL A 504 -0.55 18.55 16.74
C VAL A 504 -0.31 18.98 18.19
N ASP A 505 -1.32 19.42 18.93
CA ASP A 505 -1.14 19.96 20.27
C ASP A 505 -0.92 18.92 21.37
N ASN A 506 -1.46 17.71 21.17
CA ASN A 506 -1.27 16.53 22.03
C ASN A 506 -0.70 15.37 21.21
N PRO A 507 0.52 15.49 20.63
CA PRO A 507 0.97 14.61 19.56
C PRO A 507 1.13 13.16 20.00
N PRO A 508 0.38 12.21 19.36
CA PRO A 508 0.60 10.78 19.57
C PRO A 508 1.84 10.27 18.83
N TRP A 509 2.34 11.04 17.86
CA TRP A 509 3.49 10.72 17.03
C TRP A 509 4.56 11.81 17.04
N LEU A 510 5.80 11.40 16.79
CA LEU A 510 6.82 12.30 16.26
C LEU A 510 6.59 12.38 14.75
N PHE A 511 5.93 13.44 14.30
CA PHE A 511 5.74 13.68 12.86
C PHE A 511 7.04 14.18 12.25
N VAL A 512 7.53 13.55 11.19
CA VAL A 512 8.85 13.88 10.61
C VAL A 512 8.71 14.45 9.21
N VAL A 513 8.23 13.64 8.25
CA VAL A 513 8.04 14.08 6.88
C VAL A 513 6.76 13.47 6.28
N HIS A 514 6.17 14.21 5.32
CA HIS A 514 5.26 13.64 4.34
C HIS A 514 6.06 13.11 3.17
N ASP A 515 5.93 11.83 2.88
CA ASP A 515 6.56 11.17 1.74
C ASP A 515 5.90 11.64 0.44
N LEU A 516 6.70 12.05 -0.53
CA LEU A 516 6.24 12.38 -1.89
C LEU A 516 6.25 11.17 -2.83
N ASN A 517 6.45 9.97 -2.28
CA ASN A 517 6.37 8.70 -2.98
C ASN A 517 7.19 8.68 -4.29
N PRO A 518 8.50 8.92 -4.22
CA PRO A 518 9.36 9.00 -5.39
C PRO A 518 9.41 7.66 -6.12
N ARG A 519 9.27 7.73 -7.45
CA ARG A 519 9.41 6.58 -8.35
C ARG A 519 10.34 6.96 -9.48
N ALA A 520 11.15 6.03 -9.93
CA ALA A 520 11.93 6.22 -11.14
C ALA A 520 11.55 5.17 -12.20
N MET A 521 11.37 5.63 -13.42
CA MET A 521 10.89 4.81 -14.52
C MET A 521 11.75 4.98 -15.76
N SER A 522 11.92 3.89 -16.49
CA SER A 522 12.50 3.89 -17.83
C SER A 522 11.70 4.81 -18.77
N PRO A 523 12.35 5.49 -19.74
CA PRO A 523 11.66 6.26 -20.77
C PRO A 523 10.63 5.45 -21.59
N ARG A 524 10.73 4.12 -21.56
CA ARG A 524 9.76 3.22 -22.20
C ARG A 524 8.38 3.23 -21.51
N VAL A 525 8.33 3.53 -20.20
CA VAL A 525 7.07 3.54 -19.43
C VAL A 525 6.29 4.80 -19.77
N GLN A 526 5.08 4.62 -20.25
CA GLN A 526 4.16 5.69 -20.65
C GLN A 526 2.81 5.55 -19.94
N GLY A 527 2.07 6.65 -19.84
CA GLY A 527 0.68 6.66 -19.35
C GLY A 527 0.52 6.50 -17.84
N PHE A 528 1.61 6.49 -17.07
CA PHE A 528 1.52 6.49 -15.62
C PHE A 528 0.90 7.80 -15.11
N VAL A 529 -0.08 7.70 -14.22
CA VAL A 529 -0.67 8.80 -13.46
C VAL A 529 -0.21 8.65 -12.01
N SER A 530 0.33 9.72 -11.40
CA SER A 530 0.69 9.75 -9.99
C SER A 530 -0.49 10.26 -9.16
N PRO A 531 -1.41 9.40 -8.68
CA PRO A 531 -2.56 9.85 -7.91
C PRO A 531 -2.13 10.23 -6.49
N GLN A 532 -2.93 11.07 -5.83
CA GLN A 532 -2.78 11.26 -4.39
C GLN A 532 -3.38 10.06 -3.64
N SER A 533 -2.70 8.92 -3.76
CA SER A 533 -3.09 7.63 -3.18
C SER A 533 -1.88 6.72 -3.06
N TRP A 534 -1.95 5.77 -2.15
CA TRP A 534 -1.02 4.63 -2.12
C TRP A 534 -1.16 3.73 -3.35
N PHE A 535 -2.37 3.63 -3.87
CA PHE A 535 -2.67 2.78 -5.01
C PHE A 535 -2.26 3.43 -6.32
N VAL A 536 -2.04 2.63 -7.34
CA VAL A 536 -1.76 3.07 -8.70
C VAL A 536 -2.60 2.25 -9.67
N ASP A 537 -2.96 2.84 -10.79
CA ASP A 537 -3.68 2.15 -11.86
C ASP A 537 -2.67 1.68 -12.93
N LEU A 538 -2.29 0.40 -12.87
CA LEU A 538 -1.37 -0.21 -13.83
C LEU A 538 -2.02 -0.41 -15.21
N THR A 539 -3.35 -0.35 -15.33
CA THR A 539 -4.03 -0.55 -16.61
C THR A 539 -3.73 0.53 -17.63
N ARG A 540 -3.39 1.74 -17.16
CA ARG A 540 -3.05 2.88 -18.01
C ARG A 540 -1.62 2.85 -18.51
N VAL A 541 -0.76 2.04 -17.90
CA VAL A 541 0.67 1.97 -18.23
C VAL A 541 0.86 1.17 -19.51
N SER A 542 1.65 1.73 -20.43
CA SER A 542 2.09 1.08 -21.66
C SER A 542 3.61 1.16 -21.82
N LEU A 543 4.18 0.33 -22.67
CA LEU A 543 5.60 0.35 -23.00
C LEU A 543 5.76 0.75 -24.49
N LYS A 544 6.74 1.65 -24.72
CA LYS A 544 7.23 1.95 -26.09
C LYS A 544 8.24 0.93 -26.53
#